data_4b598507e8abd9b6e6af6033bfe1e69d
#
_entry.id   4b598507e8abd9b6e6af6033bfe1e69d
#
_cell.length_a   1.000
_cell.length_b   1.000
_cell.length_c   1.000
_cell.angle_alpha   90.00
_cell.angle_beta   90.00
_cell.angle_gamma   90.00
#
_symmetry.space_group_name_H-M   'P 1'
#
loop_
_entity.id
_entity.type
_entity.pdbx_description
1 polymer ?
#
loop_
_entity_poly.entity_id
_entity_poly.type
_entity_poly.pdbx_seq_one_letter_code
_entity_poly.pdbx_strand_id
1 'polypeptide(L)'
;MEKRPDMFERLTPDALDEKLIAEIEKDAKRMKLTEPVSVRRATPDDLDAIMLIVRQARNSLKKHRTDQWQGGYPDEGVFLADMSRGECFVLLYGERIAGFFTLSVREEAGYAEITDGKWSGSEPYCVLHRAAVAAEFRGSGIASEMMKLVKRCCLDFDRTCIRTDTHRKNKAMQKLLRDSGFRYRGNVLVSAEEGHDPRRQAFELYIDGKETVK
;
A
#
# COMPACT_ATOMS: atom_id res chain seq x y z
N MET A 1 -1.98 -42.83 -23.18
CA MET A 1 -1.73 -41.45 -22.66
C MET A 1 -2.54 -41.31 -21.38
N GLU A 2 -1.92 -41.64 -20.28
CA GLU A 2 -2.55 -41.56 -18.93
C GLU A 2 -2.52 -40.10 -18.49
N LYS A 3 -3.71 -39.50 -18.37
CA LYS A 3 -3.89 -38.23 -17.70
C LYS A 3 -3.62 -38.48 -16.21
N ARG A 4 -2.67 -37.75 -15.63
CA ARG A 4 -2.45 -37.73 -14.18
C ARG A 4 -3.44 -36.74 -13.52
N PRO A 5 -4.58 -37.18 -12.98
CA PRO A 5 -5.54 -36.31 -12.33
C PRO A 5 -5.14 -35.92 -10.89
N ASP A 6 -4.15 -36.60 -10.33
CA ASP A 6 -3.84 -36.62 -8.90
C ASP A 6 -2.96 -35.47 -8.38
N MET A 7 -2.44 -34.63 -9.28
CA MET A 7 -1.60 -33.50 -8.87
C MET A 7 -2.39 -32.27 -8.44
N PHE A 8 -3.66 -32.14 -8.84
CA PHE A 8 -4.51 -31.01 -8.50
C PHE A 8 -5.35 -31.26 -7.24
N GLU A 9 -5.64 -32.52 -6.90
CA GLU A 9 -6.47 -32.88 -5.72
C GLU A 9 -5.74 -32.71 -4.37
N ARG A 10 -4.42 -32.51 -4.35
CA ARG A 10 -3.61 -32.40 -3.13
C ARG A 10 -3.24 -30.97 -2.74
N LEU A 11 -3.64 -29.97 -3.52
CA LEU A 11 -3.35 -28.59 -3.19
C LEU A 11 -4.57 -27.98 -2.48
N THR A 12 -4.37 -27.51 -1.25
CA THR A 12 -5.36 -26.65 -0.60
C THR A 12 -5.59 -25.41 -1.49
N PRO A 13 -6.78 -24.82 -1.51
CA PRO A 13 -7.05 -23.59 -2.28
C PRO A 13 -6.00 -22.52 -2.05
N ASP A 14 -5.53 -22.35 -0.82
CA ASP A 14 -4.47 -21.38 -0.47
C ASP A 14 -3.12 -21.66 -1.15
N ALA A 15 -2.75 -22.94 -1.30
CA ALA A 15 -1.48 -23.30 -1.94
C ALA A 15 -1.52 -23.14 -3.47
N LEU A 16 -2.70 -23.35 -4.09
CA LEU A 16 -2.93 -23.08 -5.50
C LEU A 16 -2.87 -21.58 -5.78
N ASP A 17 -3.53 -20.78 -4.95
CA ASP A 17 -3.53 -19.32 -5.00
C ASP A 17 -2.10 -18.77 -4.86
N GLU A 18 -1.28 -19.32 -3.96
CA GLU A 18 0.10 -18.90 -3.78
C GLU A 18 1.00 -19.16 -5.00
N LYS A 19 0.87 -20.32 -5.64
CA LYS A 19 1.62 -20.64 -6.84
C LYS A 19 1.21 -19.76 -8.01
N LEU A 20 -0.08 -19.57 -8.20
CA LEU A 20 -0.62 -18.70 -9.23
C LEU A 20 -0.17 -17.25 -9.05
N ILE A 21 -0.23 -16.73 -7.83
CA ILE A 21 0.25 -15.38 -7.51
C ILE A 21 1.76 -15.25 -7.81
N ALA A 22 2.57 -16.26 -7.46
CA ALA A 22 4.00 -16.22 -7.72
C ALA A 22 4.34 -16.23 -9.24
N GLU A 23 3.54 -16.93 -10.03
CA GLU A 23 3.68 -16.97 -11.49
C GLU A 23 3.26 -15.63 -12.11
N ILE A 24 2.14 -15.08 -11.68
CA ILE A 24 1.67 -13.75 -12.06
C ILE A 24 2.69 -12.66 -11.71
N GLU A 25 3.29 -12.70 -10.52
CA GLU A 25 4.33 -11.75 -10.09
C GLU A 25 5.61 -11.87 -10.94
N LYS A 26 5.95 -13.08 -11.41
CA LYS A 26 7.10 -13.30 -12.29
C LYS A 26 6.87 -12.67 -13.67
N ASP A 27 5.68 -12.80 -14.20
CA ASP A 27 5.32 -12.19 -15.49
C ASP A 27 5.17 -10.67 -15.38
N ALA A 28 4.65 -10.16 -14.28
CA ALA A 28 4.57 -8.74 -13.99
C ALA A 28 5.93 -8.02 -14.01
N LYS A 29 7.00 -8.68 -13.53
CA LYS A 29 8.36 -8.12 -13.57
C LYS A 29 8.91 -7.89 -14.97
N ARG A 30 8.31 -8.53 -15.98
CA ARG A 30 8.68 -8.37 -17.40
C ARG A 30 7.81 -7.31 -18.10
N MET A 31 6.72 -6.91 -17.48
CA MET A 31 5.81 -5.91 -18.03
C MET A 31 6.48 -4.53 -17.99
N LYS A 32 6.51 -3.86 -19.12
CA LYS A 32 6.82 -2.44 -19.21
C LYS A 32 5.52 -1.66 -19.29
N LEU A 33 5.41 -0.58 -18.51
CA LEU A 33 4.26 0.30 -18.62
C LEU A 33 4.30 1.02 -19.96
N THR A 34 3.28 0.82 -20.78
CA THR A 34 3.11 1.44 -22.10
C THR A 34 2.04 2.53 -22.09
N GLU A 35 1.25 2.59 -21.03
CA GLU A 35 0.19 3.56 -20.82
C GLU A 35 0.42 4.32 -19.52
N PRO A 36 -0.09 5.54 -19.38
CA PRO A 36 -0.01 6.31 -18.15
C PRO A 36 -0.85 5.63 -17.05
N VAL A 37 -0.33 5.70 -15.83
CA VAL A 37 -1.10 5.32 -14.63
C VAL A 37 -1.89 6.54 -14.19
N SER A 38 -3.18 6.38 -14.00
CA SER A 38 -4.06 7.43 -13.48
C SER A 38 -4.57 7.10 -12.08
N VAL A 39 -5.15 8.09 -11.41
CA VAL A 39 -5.72 7.96 -10.07
C VAL A 39 -7.10 8.62 -10.03
N ARG A 40 -8.03 8.00 -9.32
CA ARG A 40 -9.30 8.59 -8.94
C ARG A 40 -9.70 8.18 -7.54
N ARG A 41 -10.64 8.89 -6.96
CA ARG A 41 -11.28 8.43 -5.71
C ARG A 41 -11.98 7.11 -5.95
N ALA A 42 -11.87 6.22 -4.96
CA ALA A 42 -12.55 4.94 -4.97
C ALA A 42 -14.04 5.14 -4.66
N THR A 43 -14.86 4.29 -5.23
CA THR A 43 -16.30 4.18 -4.97
C THR A 43 -16.62 2.81 -4.38
N PRO A 44 -17.80 2.58 -3.79
CA PRO A 44 -18.18 1.27 -3.29
C PRO A 44 -18.10 0.15 -4.35
N ASP A 45 -18.26 0.47 -5.63
CA ASP A 45 -18.14 -0.50 -6.74
C ASP A 45 -16.72 -1.05 -6.91
N ASP A 46 -15.71 -0.36 -6.36
CA ASP A 46 -14.32 -0.80 -6.39
C ASP A 46 -13.95 -1.74 -5.24
N LEU A 47 -14.86 -1.94 -4.28
CA LEU A 47 -14.56 -2.63 -3.02
C LEU A 47 -14.06 -4.05 -3.25
N ASP A 48 -14.70 -4.82 -4.12
CA ASP A 48 -14.30 -6.21 -4.42
C ASP A 48 -12.87 -6.28 -4.97
N ALA A 49 -12.52 -5.36 -5.88
CA ALA A 49 -11.19 -5.28 -6.46
C ALA A 49 -10.14 -4.88 -5.39
N ILE A 50 -10.47 -3.93 -4.53
CA ILE A 50 -9.61 -3.52 -3.41
C ILE A 50 -9.39 -4.70 -2.46
N MET A 51 -10.45 -5.42 -2.07
CA MET A 51 -10.35 -6.57 -1.16
C MET A 51 -9.58 -7.74 -1.77
N LEU A 52 -9.65 -7.94 -3.09
CA LEU A 52 -8.78 -8.90 -3.78
C LEU A 52 -7.30 -8.51 -3.64
N ILE A 53 -6.96 -7.25 -3.86
CA ILE A 53 -5.59 -6.74 -3.71
C ILE A 53 -5.13 -6.84 -2.26
N VAL A 54 -6.00 -6.55 -1.27
CA VAL A 54 -5.72 -6.73 0.16
C VAL A 54 -5.34 -8.18 0.46
N ARG A 55 -6.10 -9.16 -0.04
CA ARG A 55 -5.81 -10.59 0.13
C ARG A 55 -4.44 -10.96 -0.46
N GLN A 56 -4.12 -10.48 -1.66
CA GLN A 56 -2.82 -10.68 -2.29
C GLN A 56 -1.68 -10.03 -1.46
N ALA A 57 -1.92 -8.84 -0.89
CA ALA A 57 -0.95 -8.15 -0.03
C ALA A 57 -0.72 -8.89 1.29
N ARG A 58 -1.79 -9.39 1.95
CA ARG A 58 -1.69 -10.23 3.16
C ARG A 58 -0.83 -11.47 2.92
N ASN A 59 -1.05 -12.18 1.82
CA ASN A 59 -0.25 -13.35 1.45
C ASN A 59 1.24 -13.00 1.25
N SER A 60 1.52 -11.88 0.60
CA SER A 60 2.88 -11.39 0.43
C SER A 60 3.54 -11.02 1.76
N LEU A 61 2.83 -10.31 2.63
CA LEU A 61 3.31 -9.92 3.97
C LEU A 61 3.60 -11.15 4.85
N LYS A 62 2.72 -12.16 4.81
CA LYS A 62 2.90 -13.43 5.52
C LYS A 62 4.18 -14.14 5.10
N LYS A 63 4.50 -14.19 3.79
CA LYS A 63 5.76 -14.77 3.26
C LYS A 63 6.99 -14.07 3.84
N HIS A 64 6.90 -12.77 4.13
CA HIS A 64 7.97 -11.99 4.75
C HIS A 64 7.95 -12.03 6.29
N ARG A 65 7.17 -12.91 6.90
CA ARG A 65 7.05 -13.12 8.35
C ARG A 65 6.71 -11.82 9.09
N THR A 66 5.89 -10.98 8.50
CA THR A 66 5.30 -9.82 9.19
C THR A 66 3.86 -10.12 9.55
N ASP A 67 3.46 -9.68 10.73
CA ASP A 67 2.09 -9.77 11.25
C ASP A 67 1.18 -8.64 10.76
N GLN A 68 1.72 -7.67 10.03
CA GLN A 68 0.95 -6.58 9.44
C GLN A 68 -0.17 -7.12 8.57
N TRP A 69 -1.41 -6.68 8.84
CA TRP A 69 -2.64 -7.08 8.15
C TRP A 69 -3.07 -8.55 8.33
N GLN A 70 -2.52 -9.29 9.28
CA GLN A 70 -2.82 -10.73 9.44
C GLN A 70 -4.06 -10.99 10.31
N GLY A 71 -4.49 -10.05 11.14
CA GLY A 71 -5.60 -10.20 12.07
C GLY A 71 -6.97 -9.73 11.53
N GLY A 72 -7.14 -9.57 10.23
CA GLY A 72 -8.42 -9.16 9.65
C GLY A 72 -8.45 -7.71 9.16
N TYR A 73 -7.65 -6.84 9.73
CA TYR A 73 -7.48 -5.46 9.27
C TYR A 73 -6.58 -5.40 8.00
N PRO A 74 -6.84 -4.49 7.04
CA PRO A 74 -8.05 -3.70 6.87
C PRO A 74 -9.20 -4.55 6.31
N ASP A 75 -10.41 -4.33 6.80
CA ASP A 75 -11.63 -4.95 6.32
C ASP A 75 -12.44 -4.03 5.39
N GLU A 76 -13.57 -4.52 4.90
CA GLU A 76 -14.47 -3.77 4.01
C GLU A 76 -15.00 -2.50 4.68
N GLY A 77 -15.36 -2.58 5.97
CA GLY A 77 -15.88 -1.43 6.73
C GLY A 77 -14.89 -0.27 6.79
N VAL A 78 -13.60 -0.58 6.94
CA VAL A 78 -12.53 0.42 6.92
C VAL A 78 -12.46 1.13 5.57
N PHE A 79 -12.52 0.39 4.45
CA PHE A 79 -12.49 1.00 3.13
C PHE A 79 -13.75 1.80 2.81
N LEU A 80 -14.93 1.30 3.15
CA LEU A 80 -16.18 2.05 2.99
C LEU A 80 -16.16 3.37 3.77
N ALA A 81 -15.62 3.35 5.00
CA ALA A 81 -15.43 4.55 5.78
C ALA A 81 -14.42 5.53 5.14
N ASP A 82 -13.30 5.02 4.58
CA ASP A 82 -12.33 5.86 3.86
C ASP A 82 -12.94 6.45 2.57
N MET A 83 -13.73 5.67 1.83
CA MET A 83 -14.44 6.13 0.64
C MET A 83 -15.46 7.21 0.97
N SER A 84 -16.24 7.04 2.05
CA SER A 84 -17.22 8.04 2.48
C SER A 84 -16.60 9.39 2.82
N ARG A 85 -15.33 9.41 3.22
CA ARG A 85 -14.55 10.62 3.48
C ARG A 85 -13.78 11.13 2.27
N GLY A 86 -13.83 10.41 1.12
CA GLY A 86 -13.05 10.74 -0.07
C GLY A 86 -11.55 10.55 0.09
N GLU A 87 -11.12 9.72 1.05
CA GLU A 87 -9.72 9.45 1.40
C GLU A 87 -9.16 8.20 0.72
N CYS A 88 -10.00 7.32 0.16
CA CYS A 88 -9.59 6.12 -0.57
C CYS A 88 -9.44 6.42 -2.06
N PHE A 89 -8.34 5.96 -2.65
CA PHE A 89 -8.00 6.17 -4.06
C PHE A 89 -7.64 4.84 -4.72
N VAL A 90 -8.05 4.67 -5.98
CA VAL A 90 -7.62 3.56 -6.83
C VAL A 90 -6.71 4.06 -7.95
N LEU A 91 -5.69 3.26 -8.26
CA LEU A 91 -4.82 3.47 -9.42
C LEU A 91 -5.37 2.66 -10.59
N LEU A 92 -5.41 3.29 -11.74
CA LEU A 92 -5.84 2.67 -12.97
C LEU A 92 -4.66 2.55 -13.94
N TYR A 93 -4.52 1.38 -14.55
CA TYR A 93 -3.68 1.13 -15.70
C TYR A 93 -4.58 0.63 -16.84
N GLY A 94 -4.85 1.50 -17.81
CA GLY A 94 -6.00 1.35 -18.69
C GLY A 94 -7.30 1.37 -17.87
N GLU A 95 -8.16 0.37 -18.08
CA GLU A 95 -9.41 0.21 -17.33
C GLU A 95 -9.27 -0.62 -16.04
N ARG A 96 -8.08 -1.18 -15.77
CA ARG A 96 -7.86 -2.13 -14.68
C ARG A 96 -7.39 -1.41 -13.42
N ILE A 97 -7.93 -1.80 -12.27
CA ILE A 97 -7.45 -1.33 -10.97
C ILE A 97 -6.10 -2.03 -10.66
N ALA A 98 -5.03 -1.26 -10.75
CA ALA A 98 -3.66 -1.72 -10.55
C ALA A 98 -3.18 -1.63 -9.10
N GLY A 99 -3.90 -0.89 -8.26
CA GLY A 99 -3.57 -0.69 -6.86
C GLY A 99 -4.51 0.29 -6.19
N PHE A 100 -4.26 0.54 -4.92
CA PHE A 100 -5.00 1.51 -4.14
C PHE A 100 -4.11 2.10 -3.04
N PHE A 101 -4.53 3.24 -2.50
CA PHE A 101 -4.00 3.83 -1.28
C PHE A 101 -5.07 4.67 -0.56
N THR A 102 -4.90 4.87 0.73
CA THR A 102 -5.66 5.84 1.51
C THR A 102 -4.77 7.03 1.83
N LEU A 103 -5.26 8.24 1.59
CA LEU A 103 -4.59 9.49 1.94
C LEU A 103 -5.54 10.35 2.75
N SER A 104 -5.21 10.53 4.03
CA SER A 104 -6.03 11.26 5.01
C SER A 104 -5.36 12.56 5.43
N VAL A 105 -6.16 13.60 5.66
CA VAL A 105 -5.70 14.87 6.29
C VAL A 105 -5.91 14.87 7.80
N ARG A 106 -6.44 13.78 8.35
CA ARG A 106 -6.64 13.62 9.80
C ARG A 106 -5.33 13.20 10.45
N GLU A 107 -5.08 13.75 11.61
CA GLU A 107 -3.94 13.35 12.41
C GLU A 107 -4.07 11.89 12.87
N GLU A 108 -2.96 11.17 12.81
CA GLU A 108 -2.85 9.81 13.35
C GLU A 108 -2.40 9.89 14.81
N ALA A 109 -3.25 9.43 15.73
CA ALA A 109 -3.00 9.54 17.16
C ALA A 109 -1.65 8.92 17.57
N GLY A 110 -1.27 7.79 16.95
CA GLY A 110 0.02 7.15 17.18
C GLY A 110 1.25 7.96 16.75
N TYR A 111 1.05 9.04 15.98
CA TYR A 111 2.16 9.89 15.52
C TYR A 111 2.51 11.03 16.47
N ALA A 112 1.68 11.27 17.50
CA ALA A 112 1.96 12.26 18.52
C ALA A 112 3.21 11.87 19.35
N GLU A 113 3.43 10.58 19.56
CA GLU A 113 4.54 10.05 20.35
C GLU A 113 5.54 9.29 19.47
N ILE A 114 6.44 10.02 18.83
CA ILE A 114 7.54 9.43 18.07
C ILE A 114 8.74 9.18 19.00
N THR A 115 9.34 7.99 18.92
CA THR A 115 10.53 7.58 19.68
C THR A 115 11.71 7.35 18.73
N ASP A 116 12.94 7.38 19.26
CA ASP A 116 14.19 7.18 18.52
C ASP A 116 14.36 8.16 17.34
N GLY A 117 13.79 9.35 17.49
CA GLY A 117 13.82 10.40 16.46
C GLY A 117 12.77 11.48 16.68
N LYS A 118 12.48 12.23 15.63
CA LYS A 118 11.49 13.31 15.64
C LYS A 118 10.98 13.62 14.23
N TRP A 119 9.76 14.13 14.14
CA TRP A 119 9.25 14.77 12.93
C TRP A 119 10.04 16.04 12.61
N SER A 120 10.14 16.42 11.34
CA SER A 120 10.93 17.58 10.93
C SER A 120 10.29 18.92 11.30
N GLY A 121 8.97 18.96 11.36
CA GLY A 121 8.19 20.15 11.62
C GLY A 121 6.82 19.83 12.17
N SER A 122 6.03 20.88 12.38
CA SER A 122 4.64 20.84 12.90
C SER A 122 3.60 21.23 11.85
N GLU A 123 4.00 21.36 10.58
CA GLU A 123 3.09 21.73 9.52
C GLU A 123 1.99 20.68 9.33
N PRO A 124 0.79 21.10 8.93
CA PRO A 124 -0.27 20.18 8.57
C PRO A 124 0.18 19.19 7.49
N TYR A 125 -0.11 17.93 7.66
CA TYR A 125 0.36 16.84 6.81
C TYR A 125 -0.77 15.93 6.33
N CYS A 126 -0.52 15.19 5.27
CA CYS A 126 -1.32 14.02 4.91
C CYS A 126 -0.72 12.77 5.53
N VAL A 127 -1.57 11.81 5.86
CA VAL A 127 -1.16 10.47 6.30
C VAL A 127 -1.45 9.48 5.18
N LEU A 128 -0.38 8.83 4.68
CA LEU A 128 -0.51 7.74 3.71
C LEU A 128 -0.71 6.42 4.45
N HIS A 129 -1.84 5.81 4.26
CA HIS A 129 -2.22 4.51 4.82
C HIS A 129 -2.53 3.49 3.72
N ARG A 130 -2.57 2.21 4.10
CA ARG A 130 -3.19 1.11 3.34
C ARG A 130 -2.87 1.12 1.83
N ALA A 131 -1.59 1.25 1.47
CA ALA A 131 -1.16 1.25 0.08
C ALA A 131 -0.80 -0.16 -0.38
N ALA A 132 -1.34 -0.60 -1.52
CA ALA A 132 -1.00 -1.88 -2.13
C ALA A 132 -1.14 -1.85 -3.65
N VAL A 133 -0.34 -2.70 -4.32
CA VAL A 133 -0.37 -2.93 -5.77
C VAL A 133 -0.82 -4.35 -6.02
N ALA A 134 -1.70 -4.54 -7.00
CA ALA A 134 -2.16 -5.85 -7.43
C ALA A 134 -1.00 -6.73 -7.89
N ALA A 135 -1.08 -8.04 -7.63
CA ALA A 135 0.03 -8.98 -7.84
C ALA A 135 0.56 -8.94 -9.27
N GLU A 136 -0.32 -8.83 -10.24
CA GLU A 136 -0.02 -8.77 -11.67
C GLU A 136 0.73 -7.52 -12.12
N PHE A 137 0.79 -6.49 -11.28
CA PHE A 137 1.51 -5.25 -11.56
C PHE A 137 2.74 -5.05 -10.65
N ARG A 138 3.05 -6.02 -9.77
CA ARG A 138 4.22 -5.91 -8.89
C ARG A 138 5.52 -6.04 -9.69
N GLY A 139 6.41 -5.06 -9.51
CA GLY A 139 7.68 -5.03 -10.23
C GLY A 139 7.62 -4.36 -11.60
N SER A 140 6.45 -3.93 -12.08
CA SER A 140 6.28 -3.19 -13.34
C SER A 140 6.59 -1.68 -13.24
N GLY A 141 6.74 -1.14 -12.03
CA GLY A 141 6.90 0.30 -11.79
C GLY A 141 5.64 1.00 -11.26
N ILE A 142 4.47 0.35 -11.24
CA ILE A 142 3.20 0.91 -10.72
C ILE A 142 3.36 1.49 -9.32
N ALA A 143 4.12 0.83 -8.42
CA ALA A 143 4.32 1.34 -7.07
C ALA A 143 5.06 2.69 -7.05
N SER A 144 6.00 2.90 -7.96
CA SER A 144 6.70 4.19 -8.10
C SER A 144 5.77 5.28 -8.66
N GLU A 145 4.93 4.93 -9.63
CA GLU A 145 3.89 5.84 -10.14
C GLU A 145 2.86 6.18 -9.05
N MET A 146 2.47 5.20 -8.24
CA MET A 146 1.60 5.44 -7.08
C MET A 146 2.17 6.53 -6.17
N MET A 147 3.46 6.48 -5.84
CA MET A 147 4.06 7.50 -4.96
C MET A 147 4.10 8.90 -5.59
N LYS A 148 4.23 9.02 -6.90
CA LYS A 148 4.08 10.30 -7.60
C LYS A 148 2.65 10.82 -7.50
N LEU A 149 1.66 9.95 -7.70
CA LEU A 149 0.24 10.30 -7.61
C LEU A 149 -0.17 10.64 -6.17
N VAL A 150 0.37 9.95 -5.15
CA VAL A 150 0.19 10.29 -3.72
C VAL A 150 0.69 11.71 -3.43
N LYS A 151 1.86 12.10 -3.94
CA LYS A 151 2.37 13.48 -3.80
C LYS A 151 1.41 14.50 -4.42
N ARG A 152 0.91 14.22 -5.62
CA ARG A 152 -0.06 15.09 -6.29
C ARG A 152 -1.36 15.22 -5.50
N CYS A 153 -1.94 14.10 -5.08
CA CYS A 153 -3.16 14.12 -4.25
C CYS A 153 -2.94 14.87 -2.91
N CYS A 154 -1.74 14.80 -2.33
CA CYS A 154 -1.41 15.57 -1.13
C CYS A 154 -1.46 17.08 -1.39
N LEU A 155 -0.94 17.53 -2.54
CA LEU A 155 -1.04 18.94 -2.96
C LEU A 155 -2.49 19.37 -3.22
N ASP A 156 -3.32 18.47 -3.77
CA ASP A 156 -4.76 18.73 -3.97
C ASP A 156 -5.53 18.90 -2.63
N PHE A 157 -4.94 18.43 -1.52
CA PHE A 157 -5.43 18.67 -0.15
C PHE A 157 -4.78 19.90 0.52
N ASP A 158 -4.09 20.76 -0.22
CA ASP A 158 -3.33 21.91 0.31
C ASP A 158 -2.32 21.50 1.41
N ARG A 159 -1.64 20.37 1.20
CA ARG A 159 -0.59 19.86 2.08
C ARG A 159 0.70 19.63 1.30
N THR A 160 1.82 19.93 1.96
CA THR A 160 3.16 19.72 1.39
C THR A 160 3.96 18.69 2.17
N CYS A 161 3.40 18.13 3.22
CA CYS A 161 4.03 17.12 4.06
C CYS A 161 3.20 15.82 4.04
N ILE A 162 3.87 14.69 3.87
CA ILE A 162 3.26 13.36 3.97
C ILE A 162 3.98 12.57 5.04
N ARG A 163 3.23 12.02 5.99
CA ARG A 163 3.72 11.06 6.98
C ARG A 163 3.14 9.69 6.70
N THR A 164 3.89 8.66 7.01
CA THR A 164 3.46 7.26 6.89
C THR A 164 4.29 6.39 7.81
N ASP A 165 3.79 5.21 8.08
CA ASP A 165 4.52 4.20 8.83
C ASP A 165 4.49 2.83 8.13
N THR A 166 5.42 1.97 8.49
CA THR A 166 5.42 0.59 8.04
C THR A 166 6.09 -0.33 9.04
N HIS A 167 5.70 -1.60 9.03
CA HIS A 167 6.31 -2.60 9.88
C HIS A 167 7.80 -2.79 9.55
N ARG A 168 8.66 -2.97 10.58
CA ARG A 168 10.12 -3.11 10.44
C ARG A 168 10.58 -4.24 9.53
N LYS A 169 9.75 -5.28 9.33
CA LYS A 169 10.01 -6.40 8.43
C LYS A 169 9.52 -6.15 7.00
N ASN A 170 8.70 -5.12 6.75
CA ASN A 170 8.21 -4.79 5.42
C ASN A 170 9.28 -4.03 4.60
N LYS A 171 10.33 -4.76 4.20
CA LYS A 171 11.48 -4.19 3.49
C LYS A 171 11.11 -3.61 2.12
N ALA A 172 10.10 -4.18 1.46
CA ALA A 172 9.64 -3.69 0.17
C ALA A 172 9.06 -2.28 0.28
N MET A 173 8.16 -2.04 1.26
CA MET A 173 7.60 -0.71 1.51
C MET A 173 8.68 0.28 1.97
N GLN A 174 9.58 -0.12 2.87
CA GLN A 174 10.68 0.73 3.30
C GLN A 174 11.57 1.18 2.13
N LYS A 175 11.85 0.26 1.20
CA LYS A 175 12.62 0.60 -0.02
C LYS A 175 11.84 1.57 -0.90
N LEU A 176 10.56 1.28 -1.17
CA LEU A 176 9.70 2.15 -1.98
C LEU A 176 9.63 3.57 -1.41
N LEU A 177 9.43 3.70 -0.10
CA LEU A 177 9.39 5.00 0.58
C LEU A 177 10.71 5.77 0.40
N ARG A 178 11.86 5.13 0.65
CA ARG A 178 13.17 5.79 0.47
C ARG A 178 13.42 6.19 -0.98
N ASP A 179 13.15 5.31 -1.93
CA ASP A 179 13.28 5.57 -3.37
C ASP A 179 12.38 6.72 -3.84
N SER A 180 11.26 6.96 -3.13
CA SER A 180 10.31 8.04 -3.38
C SER A 180 10.63 9.34 -2.65
N GLY A 181 11.74 9.39 -1.90
CA GLY A 181 12.22 10.57 -1.20
C GLY A 181 11.78 10.70 0.25
N PHE A 182 11.04 9.73 0.79
CA PHE A 182 10.70 9.71 2.21
C PHE A 182 11.95 9.46 3.07
N ARG A 183 12.04 10.17 4.19
CA ARG A 183 13.10 10.01 5.18
C ARG A 183 12.57 9.31 6.43
N TYR A 184 13.33 8.35 6.93
CA TYR A 184 13.06 7.74 8.24
C TYR A 184 13.15 8.79 9.33
N ARG A 185 12.19 8.78 10.27
CA ARG A 185 12.09 9.79 11.34
C ARG A 185 12.17 9.22 12.74
N GLY A 186 11.96 7.94 12.91
CA GLY A 186 11.92 7.27 14.21
C GLY A 186 10.91 6.14 14.22
N ASN A 187 10.43 5.80 15.42
CA ASN A 187 9.44 4.76 15.62
C ASN A 187 8.16 5.36 16.23
N VAL A 188 7.02 4.81 15.85
CA VAL A 188 5.70 5.16 16.38
C VAL A 188 4.98 3.90 16.85
N LEU A 189 4.01 4.07 17.73
CA LEU A 189 3.08 3.02 18.14
C LEU A 189 1.73 3.27 17.47
N VAL A 190 1.26 2.30 16.72
CA VAL A 190 -0.07 2.36 16.11
C VAL A 190 -1.01 1.39 16.83
N SER A 191 -2.31 1.63 16.72
CA SER A 191 -3.29 0.65 17.16
C SER A 191 -3.06 -0.67 16.43
N ALA A 192 -2.87 -1.75 17.18
CA ALA A 192 -2.70 -3.09 16.64
C ALA A 192 -3.67 -4.04 17.32
N GLU A 193 -4.06 -5.09 16.61
CA GLU A 193 -4.84 -6.17 17.18
C GLU A 193 -4.02 -6.89 18.27
N GLU A 194 -4.70 -7.50 19.23
CA GLU A 194 -4.05 -8.25 20.31
C GLU A 194 -3.08 -9.30 19.75
N GLY A 195 -1.88 -9.35 20.29
CA GLY A 195 -0.83 -10.28 19.85
C GLY A 195 0.00 -9.80 18.63
N HIS A 196 -0.31 -8.63 18.05
CA HIS A 196 0.48 -8.04 16.96
C HIS A 196 1.44 -6.97 17.44
N ASP A 197 2.60 -6.86 16.80
CA ASP A 197 3.59 -5.83 17.13
C ASP A 197 3.08 -4.43 16.72
N PRO A 198 2.79 -3.52 17.68
CA PRO A 198 2.28 -2.18 17.36
C PRO A 198 3.37 -1.24 16.84
N ARG A 199 4.64 -1.63 16.95
CA ARG A 199 5.77 -0.76 16.59
C ARG A 199 5.92 -0.64 15.08
N ARG A 200 6.02 0.59 14.61
CA ARG A 200 6.19 0.92 13.20
C ARG A 200 7.36 1.88 13.03
N GLN A 201 8.04 1.75 11.90
CA GLN A 201 9.03 2.73 11.44
C GLN A 201 8.30 3.89 10.77
N ALA A 202 8.51 5.09 11.26
CA ALA A 202 7.90 6.32 10.78
C ALA A 202 8.74 6.96 9.67
N PHE A 203 8.06 7.44 8.64
CA PHE A 203 8.65 8.10 7.48
C PHE A 203 7.92 9.41 7.18
N GLU A 204 8.65 10.38 6.67
CA GLU A 204 8.13 11.70 6.32
C GLU A 204 8.72 12.17 5.00
N LEU A 205 7.92 12.82 4.21
CA LEU A 205 8.30 13.49 2.97
C LEU A 205 7.78 14.92 2.97
N TYR A 206 8.63 15.87 2.62
CA TYR A 206 8.22 17.21 2.21
C TYR A 206 8.25 17.30 0.68
N ILE A 207 7.16 17.79 0.11
CA ILE A 207 7.04 18.01 -1.34
C ILE A 207 7.58 19.40 -1.60
N ASP A 208 8.77 19.48 -2.20
CA ASP A 208 9.36 20.75 -2.62
C ASP A 208 8.52 21.32 -3.78
N GLY A 209 8.10 22.58 -3.66
CA GLY A 209 7.28 23.27 -4.68
C GLY A 209 7.91 23.40 -6.08
N LYS A 210 9.05 22.76 -6.32
CA LYS A 210 9.75 22.66 -7.61
C LYS A 210 9.44 21.38 -8.39
N GLU A 211 8.78 20.38 -7.80
CA GLU A 211 8.30 19.18 -8.51
C GLU A 211 6.94 19.45 -9.18
N THR A 212 6.77 20.59 -9.83
CA THR A 212 5.62 20.83 -10.70
C THR A 212 5.84 20.05 -11.98
N VAL A 213 5.15 18.94 -12.05
CA VAL A 213 4.67 18.19 -13.23
C VAL A 213 5.27 18.63 -14.59
N LYS A 214 6.13 17.79 -15.13
CA LYS A 214 6.25 17.62 -16.58
C LYS A 214 5.42 16.43 -17.01
#